data_6ee08571b970cfae4177e9da3793388d
#
_entry.id   6ee08571b970cfae4177e9da3793388d
#
_cell.length_a   1.000
_cell.length_b   1.000
_cell.length_c   1.000
_cell.angle_alpha   90.00
_cell.angle_beta   90.00
_cell.angle_gamma   90.00
#
_symmetry.space_group_name_H-M   'P 1'
#
loop_
_entity.id
_entity.type
_entity.pdbx_description
1 polymer ?
#
loop_
_entity_poly.entity_id
_entity_poly.type
_entity_poly.pdbx_seq_one_letter_code
_entity_poly.pdbx_strand_id
1 'polypeptide(L)'
;MKIKKLLIVLLAIVLVSCVPLATATSAEIPMPTATLASIPPTNSVVPTSTSEQPSPVFDLSKFAFPKSVDTTKHYLFYIHGRIIEEQGIPAVDPVFGEYEYQSILERLSSYGFVVISEQRVKNTDSVEYAKRIQEQVTTLLNAGVPATNITVVGASKGAYITIYVSHFLKNQEIKFVIMGICNSEIVAEFKQNHIFLYGKILSIYDSADYQYGGSCEELFTLSEGNGSLSRHAEIVLNIGTGHGILYKPLDEWITPVIQWARNP
;
A
#
# COMPACT_ATOMS: atom_id res chain seq x y z
N MET A 1 0.52 60.10 21.14
CA MET A 1 -0.72 59.67 21.80
C MET A 1 -0.71 58.14 21.86
N LYS A 2 -0.40 57.56 23.04
CA LYS A 2 -0.19 56.09 23.23
C LYS A 2 -1.51 55.47 23.67
N ILE A 3 -2.06 54.57 22.87
CA ILE A 3 -3.26 53.78 23.23
C ILE A 3 -2.78 52.42 23.76
N LYS A 4 -2.98 52.21 25.07
CA LYS A 4 -2.74 50.95 25.77
C LYS A 4 -3.90 49.98 25.43
N LYS A 5 -3.62 48.83 24.82
CA LYS A 5 -4.58 47.76 24.70
C LYS A 5 -4.61 46.92 25.98
N LEU A 6 -5.77 46.87 26.59
CA LEU A 6 -6.10 46.13 27.80
C LEU A 6 -6.34 44.67 27.41
N LEU A 7 -5.56 43.73 27.98
CA LEU A 7 -5.70 42.28 27.79
C LEU A 7 -6.66 41.75 28.87
N ILE A 8 -7.84 41.31 28.48
CA ILE A 8 -8.80 40.64 29.36
C ILE A 8 -8.54 39.15 29.28
N VAL A 9 -8.07 38.55 30.39
CA VAL A 9 -7.92 37.11 30.56
C VAL A 9 -9.24 36.57 31.13
N LEU A 10 -9.96 35.76 30.34
CA LEU A 10 -11.13 35.02 30.82
C LEU A 10 -10.65 33.68 31.38
N LEU A 11 -10.82 33.52 32.71
CA LEU A 11 -10.54 32.28 33.42
C LEU A 11 -11.81 31.38 33.33
N ALA A 12 -11.74 30.31 32.54
CA ALA A 12 -12.82 29.30 32.49
C ALA A 12 -12.60 28.25 33.59
N ILE A 13 -13.52 28.24 34.57
CA ILE A 13 -13.57 27.23 35.63
C ILE A 13 -14.23 25.98 35.06
N VAL A 14 -13.50 24.87 34.95
CA VAL A 14 -14.04 23.54 34.59
C VAL A 14 -14.49 22.88 35.88
N LEU A 15 -15.81 22.71 36.02
CA LEU A 15 -16.42 21.87 37.06
C LEU A 15 -16.33 20.42 36.64
N VAL A 16 -15.52 19.62 37.33
CA VAL A 16 -15.45 18.16 37.20
C VAL A 16 -16.60 17.55 38.00
N SER A 17 -17.58 17.03 37.32
CA SER A 17 -18.66 16.22 37.92
C SER A 17 -18.18 14.77 38.11
N CYS A 18 -18.02 14.35 39.34
CA CYS A 18 -17.83 12.93 39.71
C CYS A 18 -19.14 12.15 39.51
N VAL A 19 -19.16 11.19 38.63
CA VAL A 19 -20.19 10.17 38.49
C VAL A 19 -19.74 8.92 39.24
N PRO A 20 -20.56 8.36 40.17
CA PRO A 20 -20.16 7.14 40.88
C PRO A 20 -20.20 5.91 39.97
N LEU A 21 -19.15 5.11 40.05
CA LEU A 21 -18.98 3.84 39.35
C LEU A 21 -19.91 2.79 39.94
N ALA A 22 -20.89 2.30 39.20
CA ALA A 22 -21.74 1.19 39.56
C ALA A 22 -20.96 -0.13 39.47
N THR A 23 -20.81 -0.82 40.61
CA THR A 23 -20.27 -2.18 40.72
C THR A 23 -21.25 -3.17 40.13
N ALA A 24 -20.94 -3.80 39.01
CA ALA A 24 -21.69 -4.93 38.47
C ALA A 24 -21.31 -6.20 39.20
N THR A 25 -22.27 -6.79 39.90
CA THR A 25 -22.14 -8.10 40.52
C THR A 25 -22.23 -9.17 39.44
N SER A 26 -21.17 -9.96 39.30
CA SER A 26 -21.13 -11.12 38.39
C SER A 26 -21.97 -12.25 38.96
N ALA A 27 -23.04 -12.67 38.28
CA ALA A 27 -23.80 -13.87 38.58
C ALA A 27 -23.09 -15.08 37.95
N GLU A 28 -22.67 -16.02 38.77
CA GLU A 28 -22.15 -17.32 38.33
C GLU A 28 -23.29 -18.16 37.73
N ILE A 29 -23.09 -18.60 36.49
CA ILE A 29 -23.94 -19.55 35.79
C ILE A 29 -23.41 -20.96 36.10
N PRO A 30 -24.22 -21.90 36.64
CA PRO A 30 -23.78 -23.25 36.91
C PRO A 30 -23.54 -24.04 35.62
N MET A 31 -22.35 -24.65 35.48
CA MET A 31 -22.02 -25.57 34.41
C MET A 31 -22.77 -26.89 34.54
N PRO A 32 -23.34 -27.43 33.45
CA PRO A 32 -23.91 -28.78 33.49
C PRO A 32 -22.77 -29.84 33.51
N THR A 33 -22.86 -30.76 34.43
CA THR A 33 -21.98 -31.92 34.55
C THR A 33 -22.25 -32.88 33.41
N ALA A 34 -21.28 -33.01 32.47
CA ALA A 34 -21.34 -33.95 31.37
C ALA A 34 -20.95 -35.36 31.88
N THR A 35 -21.87 -36.30 31.78
CA THR A 35 -21.62 -37.73 32.02
C THR A 35 -20.82 -38.30 30.84
N LEU A 36 -19.62 -38.80 31.12
CA LEU A 36 -18.77 -39.49 30.17
C LEU A 36 -19.39 -40.84 29.80
N ALA A 37 -19.92 -40.95 28.57
CA ALA A 37 -20.24 -42.22 27.93
C ALA A 37 -18.96 -42.81 27.32
N SER A 38 -18.64 -44.06 27.69
CA SER A 38 -17.52 -44.82 27.20
C SER A 38 -17.69 -45.17 25.71
N ILE A 39 -16.81 -44.70 24.87
CA ILE A 39 -16.75 -45.01 23.44
C ILE A 39 -15.89 -46.28 23.26
N PRO A 40 -16.34 -47.30 22.50
CA PRO A 40 -15.53 -48.50 22.19
C PRO A 40 -14.35 -48.13 21.27
N PRO A 41 -13.22 -48.88 21.28
CA PRO A 41 -12.05 -48.59 20.49
C PRO A 41 -12.34 -48.75 19.00
N THR A 42 -12.32 -47.64 18.28
CA THR A 42 -12.35 -47.62 16.82
C THR A 42 -10.94 -47.91 16.29
N ASN A 43 -10.77 -48.89 15.45
CA ASN A 43 -9.52 -49.19 14.75
C ASN A 43 -9.05 -47.95 13.99
N SER A 44 -7.95 -47.39 14.46
CA SER A 44 -7.28 -46.27 13.80
C SER A 44 -6.61 -46.75 12.55
N VAL A 45 -7.21 -46.44 11.39
CA VAL A 45 -6.54 -46.54 10.11
C VAL A 45 -5.54 -45.38 10.06
N VAL A 46 -4.25 -45.70 10.12
CA VAL A 46 -3.17 -44.73 9.93
C VAL A 46 -3.31 -44.15 8.52
N PRO A 47 -3.54 -42.83 8.39
CA PRO A 47 -3.52 -42.22 7.08
C PRO A 47 -2.14 -42.35 6.47
N THR A 48 -2.02 -43.00 5.34
CA THR A 48 -0.83 -43.02 4.51
C THR A 48 -0.43 -41.57 4.23
N SER A 49 0.78 -41.19 4.66
CA SER A 49 1.35 -39.88 4.36
C SER A 49 1.42 -39.72 2.84
N THR A 50 0.49 -38.97 2.27
CA THR A 50 0.61 -38.47 0.91
C THR A 50 1.86 -37.59 0.90
N SER A 51 2.87 -37.94 0.11
CA SER A 51 4.06 -37.12 -0.09
C SER A 51 3.58 -35.78 -0.65
N GLU A 52 3.65 -34.74 0.16
CA GLU A 52 3.46 -33.36 -0.29
C GLU A 52 4.50 -33.12 -1.38
N GLN A 53 4.02 -32.99 -2.62
CA GLN A 53 4.84 -32.56 -3.73
C GLN A 53 5.27 -31.11 -3.39
N PRO A 54 6.60 -30.79 -3.38
CA PRO A 54 7.03 -29.45 -3.02
C PRO A 54 6.33 -28.46 -3.94
N SER A 55 5.64 -27.49 -3.35
CA SER A 55 5.04 -26.39 -4.08
C SER A 55 6.10 -25.72 -4.94
N PRO A 56 5.81 -25.37 -6.20
CA PRO A 56 6.78 -24.75 -7.07
C PRO A 56 7.34 -23.48 -6.39
N VAL A 57 8.66 -23.42 -6.26
CA VAL A 57 9.35 -22.24 -5.69
C VAL A 57 9.04 -21.04 -6.58
N PHE A 58 8.55 -19.97 -6.01
CA PHE A 58 8.26 -18.74 -6.72
C PHE A 58 9.53 -18.16 -7.34
N ASP A 59 9.53 -18.04 -8.68
CA ASP A 59 10.65 -17.50 -9.44
C ASP A 59 10.46 -16.01 -9.71
N LEU A 60 10.97 -15.18 -8.80
CA LEU A 60 10.92 -13.72 -8.91
C LEU A 60 11.74 -13.18 -10.11
N SER A 61 12.68 -13.97 -10.66
CA SER A 61 13.49 -13.53 -11.80
C SER A 61 12.66 -13.21 -13.05
N LYS A 62 11.45 -13.76 -13.17
CA LYS A 62 10.49 -13.46 -14.25
C LYS A 62 10.03 -11.99 -14.24
N PHE A 63 10.15 -11.33 -13.10
CA PHE A 63 9.74 -9.94 -12.90
C PHE A 63 10.94 -8.98 -12.78
N ALA A 64 12.13 -9.47 -13.07
CA ALA A 64 13.34 -8.64 -13.11
C ALA A 64 13.29 -7.62 -14.27
N PHE A 65 14.07 -6.54 -14.15
CA PHE A 65 14.22 -5.59 -15.25
C PHE A 65 14.71 -6.32 -16.53
N PRO A 66 14.03 -6.11 -17.69
CA PRO A 66 14.29 -6.90 -18.88
C PRO A 66 15.68 -6.64 -19.46
N LYS A 67 16.35 -7.69 -19.95
CA LYS A 67 17.65 -7.59 -20.64
C LYS A 67 17.55 -6.92 -22.02
N SER A 68 16.36 -6.99 -22.65
CA SER A 68 16.05 -6.33 -23.92
C SER A 68 14.70 -5.62 -23.79
N VAL A 69 14.64 -4.39 -24.32
CA VAL A 69 13.44 -3.54 -24.25
C VAL A 69 12.64 -3.67 -25.54
N ASP A 70 11.34 -4.00 -25.42
CA ASP A 70 10.37 -3.94 -26.52
C ASP A 70 9.57 -2.64 -26.39
N THR A 71 9.80 -1.71 -27.30
CA THR A 71 9.18 -0.37 -27.25
C THR A 71 7.67 -0.37 -27.48
N THR A 72 7.09 -1.49 -27.92
CA THR A 72 5.65 -1.64 -28.15
C THR A 72 4.88 -2.09 -26.90
N LYS A 73 5.57 -2.54 -25.87
CA LYS A 73 4.98 -3.07 -24.64
C LYS A 73 4.62 -1.96 -23.64
N HIS A 74 3.69 -2.30 -22.76
CA HIS A 74 3.39 -1.53 -21.56
C HIS A 74 4.17 -2.11 -20.39
N TYR A 75 4.92 -1.26 -19.69
CA TYR A 75 5.74 -1.60 -18.54
C TYR A 75 5.04 -1.17 -17.24
N LEU A 76 4.98 -2.06 -16.26
CA LEU A 76 4.39 -1.78 -14.97
C LEU A 76 5.39 -2.16 -13.86
N PHE A 77 5.92 -1.18 -13.15
CA PHE A 77 6.69 -1.40 -11.94
C PHE A 77 5.74 -1.61 -10.77
N TYR A 78 5.96 -2.67 -9.99
CA TYR A 78 5.24 -2.89 -8.74
C TYR A 78 6.20 -2.83 -7.57
N ILE A 79 6.01 -1.85 -6.68
CA ILE A 79 6.87 -1.60 -5.52
C ILE A 79 6.10 -2.01 -4.26
N HIS A 80 6.51 -3.13 -3.66
CA HIS A 80 5.82 -3.76 -2.52
C HIS A 80 5.90 -2.97 -1.21
N GLY A 81 5.07 -3.32 -0.21
CA GLY A 81 5.07 -2.77 1.14
C GLY A 81 6.30 -3.17 1.97
N ARG A 82 6.41 -2.59 3.17
CA ARG A 82 7.53 -2.82 4.09
C ARG A 82 7.65 -4.29 4.53
N ILE A 83 6.54 -4.99 4.72
CA ILE A 83 6.53 -6.34 5.28
C ILE A 83 7.36 -7.33 4.44
N ILE A 84 7.31 -7.24 3.10
CA ILE A 84 8.14 -8.07 2.21
C ILE A 84 9.63 -7.74 2.40
N GLU A 85 9.96 -6.48 2.64
CA GLU A 85 11.33 -6.05 2.90
C GLU A 85 11.87 -6.61 4.23
N GLU A 86 11.02 -6.69 5.25
CA GLU A 86 11.41 -7.12 6.60
C GLU A 86 11.44 -8.64 6.77
N GLN A 87 10.48 -9.36 6.18
CA GLN A 87 10.30 -10.80 6.37
C GLN A 87 10.75 -11.64 5.17
N GLY A 88 10.80 -11.06 3.96
CA GLY A 88 11.01 -11.83 2.73
C GLY A 88 9.70 -12.38 2.18
N ILE A 89 9.78 -13.48 1.43
CA ILE A 89 8.65 -14.18 0.83
C ILE A 89 8.66 -15.63 1.32
N PRO A 90 7.60 -16.13 1.97
CA PRO A 90 6.34 -15.44 2.28
C PRO A 90 6.47 -14.42 3.42
N ALA A 91 5.58 -13.42 3.45
CA ALA A 91 5.46 -12.46 4.54
C ALA A 91 4.04 -12.53 5.11
N VAL A 92 3.91 -12.58 6.44
CA VAL A 92 2.62 -12.75 7.11
C VAL A 92 2.46 -11.69 8.19
N ASP A 93 1.38 -10.94 8.12
CA ASP A 93 0.96 -9.99 9.14
C ASP A 93 -0.07 -10.65 10.06
N PRO A 94 0.01 -10.45 11.39
CA PRO A 94 -0.93 -11.09 12.34
C PRO A 94 -2.38 -10.59 12.19
N VAL A 95 -2.61 -9.42 11.57
CA VAL A 95 -3.94 -8.82 11.39
C VAL A 95 -4.44 -9.05 9.96
N PHE A 96 -3.58 -8.83 8.95
CA PHE A 96 -3.96 -8.84 7.54
C PHE A 96 -3.70 -10.17 6.84
N GLY A 97 -2.98 -11.10 7.48
CA GLY A 97 -2.63 -12.40 6.93
C GLY A 97 -1.42 -12.34 5.98
N GLU A 98 -1.35 -13.31 5.07
CA GLU A 98 -0.26 -13.39 4.10
C GLU A 98 -0.33 -12.26 3.06
N TYR A 99 0.83 -11.66 2.78
CA TYR A 99 0.99 -10.75 1.66
C TYR A 99 1.21 -11.59 0.39
N GLU A 100 0.16 -11.76 -0.39
CA GLU A 100 0.12 -12.60 -1.58
C GLU A 100 0.91 -11.98 -2.75
N TYR A 101 2.20 -11.70 -2.51
CA TYR A 101 3.07 -10.95 -3.44
C TYR A 101 3.16 -11.61 -4.81
N GLN A 102 3.35 -12.94 -4.84
CA GLN A 102 3.37 -13.70 -6.09
C GLN A 102 2.06 -13.55 -6.87
N SER A 103 0.93 -13.76 -6.22
CA SER A 103 -0.40 -13.66 -6.84
C SER A 103 -0.66 -12.26 -7.39
N ILE A 104 -0.20 -11.21 -6.68
CA ILE A 104 -0.28 -9.83 -7.16
C ILE A 104 0.49 -9.65 -8.47
N LEU A 105 1.75 -10.08 -8.54
CA LEU A 105 2.58 -9.93 -9.73
C LEU A 105 2.02 -10.73 -10.91
N GLU A 106 1.60 -11.96 -10.67
CA GLU A 106 0.97 -12.82 -11.69
C GLU A 106 -0.33 -12.22 -12.19
N ARG A 107 -1.17 -11.68 -11.30
CA ARG A 107 -2.43 -11.02 -11.67
C ARG A 107 -2.18 -9.79 -12.54
N LEU A 108 -1.25 -8.92 -12.16
CA LEU A 108 -0.88 -7.75 -12.97
C LEU A 108 -0.32 -8.17 -14.34
N SER A 109 0.54 -9.19 -14.38
CA SER A 109 1.13 -9.72 -15.61
C SER A 109 0.10 -10.35 -16.55
N SER A 110 -0.96 -10.97 -16.02
CA SER A 110 -2.03 -11.59 -16.81
C SER A 110 -2.78 -10.63 -17.73
N TYR A 111 -2.68 -9.33 -17.45
CA TYR A 111 -3.23 -8.29 -18.32
C TYR A 111 -2.28 -7.85 -19.44
N GLY A 112 -1.16 -8.55 -19.66
CA GLY A 112 -0.23 -8.30 -20.77
C GLY A 112 0.79 -7.20 -20.53
N PHE A 113 0.96 -6.72 -19.28
CA PHE A 113 2.06 -5.83 -18.90
C PHE A 113 3.36 -6.60 -18.75
N VAL A 114 4.48 -5.96 -19.09
CA VAL A 114 5.80 -6.36 -18.62
C VAL A 114 5.91 -5.85 -17.18
N VAL A 115 5.62 -6.73 -16.22
CA VAL A 115 5.68 -6.38 -14.79
C VAL A 115 7.13 -6.45 -14.32
N ILE A 116 7.61 -5.38 -13.69
CA ILE A 116 8.95 -5.28 -13.10
C ILE A 116 8.78 -5.12 -11.59
N SER A 117 9.37 -6.04 -10.85
CA SER A 117 9.36 -6.00 -9.39
C SER A 117 10.54 -6.76 -8.82
N GLU A 118 11.02 -6.34 -7.67
CA GLU A 118 12.08 -7.02 -6.93
C GLU A 118 11.81 -6.98 -5.44
N GLN A 119 12.27 -7.99 -4.72
CA GLN A 119 12.24 -7.99 -3.28
C GLN A 119 13.34 -7.07 -2.76
N ARG A 120 12.97 -5.99 -2.07
CA ARG A 120 13.93 -5.11 -1.39
C ARG A 120 14.53 -5.81 -0.18
N VAL A 121 15.80 -5.53 0.08
CA VAL A 121 16.47 -5.99 1.30
C VAL A 121 16.00 -5.18 2.52
N LYS A 122 16.13 -5.75 3.71
CA LYS A 122 15.78 -5.08 4.96
C LYS A 122 16.51 -3.75 5.12
N ASN A 123 15.80 -2.74 5.62
CA ASN A 123 16.30 -1.38 5.82
C ASN A 123 16.69 -0.65 4.52
N THR A 124 16.09 -1.01 3.39
CA THR A 124 16.29 -0.26 2.14
C THR A 124 15.91 1.20 2.35
N ASP A 125 16.86 2.12 2.01
CA ASP A 125 16.58 3.54 1.97
C ASP A 125 15.59 3.85 0.84
N SER A 126 14.49 4.52 1.19
CA SER A 126 13.39 4.76 0.25
C SER A 126 13.77 5.74 -0.87
N VAL A 127 14.59 6.74 -0.56
CA VAL A 127 14.99 7.78 -1.52
C VAL A 127 16.00 7.21 -2.52
N GLU A 128 17.00 6.48 -2.03
CA GLU A 128 17.98 5.82 -2.88
C GLU A 128 17.32 4.75 -3.77
N TYR A 129 16.37 4.01 -3.23
CA TYR A 129 15.62 3.05 -4.03
C TYR A 129 14.75 3.73 -5.10
N ALA A 130 14.16 4.89 -4.78
CA ALA A 130 13.42 5.68 -5.77
C ALA A 130 14.31 6.16 -6.91
N LYS A 131 15.56 6.57 -6.65
CA LYS A 131 16.55 6.91 -7.69
C LYS A 131 16.86 5.72 -8.60
N ARG A 132 17.00 4.53 -8.03
CA ARG A 132 17.20 3.30 -8.81
C ARG A 132 16.02 3.02 -9.74
N ILE A 133 14.77 3.16 -9.25
CA ILE A 133 13.59 3.01 -10.12
C ILE A 133 13.55 4.12 -11.18
N GLN A 134 13.91 5.35 -10.85
CA GLN A 134 14.05 6.46 -11.81
C GLN A 134 15.03 6.09 -12.93
N GLU A 135 16.19 5.52 -12.62
CA GLU A 135 17.18 5.07 -13.59
C GLU A 135 16.63 3.97 -14.52
N GLN A 136 15.91 2.99 -13.97
CA GLN A 136 15.27 1.95 -14.77
C GLN A 136 14.20 2.53 -15.71
N VAL A 137 13.34 3.42 -15.21
CA VAL A 137 12.35 4.13 -16.05
C VAL A 137 13.04 4.96 -17.14
N THR A 138 14.09 5.69 -16.79
CA THR A 138 14.88 6.47 -17.75
C THR A 138 15.51 5.57 -18.83
N THR A 139 15.95 4.37 -18.47
CA THR A 139 16.47 3.38 -19.43
C THR A 139 15.39 2.96 -20.42
N LEU A 140 14.14 2.74 -19.99
CA LEU A 140 13.03 2.44 -20.89
C LEU A 140 12.72 3.61 -21.83
N LEU A 141 12.68 4.84 -21.32
CA LEU A 141 12.45 6.05 -22.11
C LEU A 141 13.55 6.25 -23.17
N ASN A 142 14.82 6.07 -22.79
CA ASN A 142 15.96 6.19 -23.70
C ASN A 142 15.97 5.09 -24.77
N ALA A 143 15.42 3.92 -24.47
CA ALA A 143 15.22 2.85 -25.44
C ALA A 143 14.06 3.13 -26.42
N GLY A 144 13.28 4.20 -26.21
CA GLY A 144 12.15 4.60 -27.07
C GLY A 144 10.79 4.11 -26.62
N VAL A 145 10.64 3.59 -25.39
CA VAL A 145 9.33 3.28 -24.84
C VAL A 145 8.55 4.58 -24.61
N PRO A 146 7.33 4.74 -25.15
CA PRO A 146 6.52 5.92 -24.87
C PRO A 146 6.27 6.08 -23.37
N ALA A 147 6.39 7.29 -22.85
CA ALA A 147 6.16 7.58 -21.43
C ALA A 147 4.74 7.15 -20.99
N THR A 148 3.76 7.24 -21.88
CA THR A 148 2.38 6.78 -21.68
C THR A 148 2.26 5.25 -21.51
N ASN A 149 3.29 4.48 -21.88
CA ASN A 149 3.34 3.03 -21.72
C ASN A 149 4.04 2.61 -20.42
N ILE A 150 4.42 3.56 -19.56
CA ILE A 150 5.11 3.30 -18.30
C ILE A 150 4.18 3.66 -17.14
N THR A 151 4.02 2.71 -16.22
CA THR A 151 3.25 2.89 -14.97
C THR A 151 4.09 2.42 -13.80
N VAL A 152 4.12 3.21 -12.72
CA VAL A 152 4.76 2.83 -11.45
C VAL A 152 3.69 2.73 -10.38
N VAL A 153 3.54 1.53 -9.80
CA VAL A 153 2.53 1.20 -8.79
C VAL A 153 3.23 0.91 -7.47
N GLY A 154 2.86 1.61 -6.43
CA GLY A 154 3.41 1.41 -5.09
C GLY A 154 2.36 1.12 -4.04
N ALA A 155 2.66 0.20 -3.12
CA ALA A 155 1.82 -0.16 -1.99
C ALA A 155 2.51 0.20 -0.67
N SER A 156 1.87 0.98 0.22
CA SER A 156 2.41 1.37 1.54
C SER A 156 3.79 2.04 1.40
N LYS A 157 4.87 1.50 2.01
CA LYS A 157 6.25 1.98 1.78
C LYS A 157 6.61 2.05 0.29
N GLY A 158 6.06 1.15 -0.54
CA GLY A 158 6.21 1.22 -1.98
C GLY A 158 5.55 2.46 -2.59
N ALA A 159 4.42 2.91 -2.06
CA ALA A 159 3.77 4.15 -2.49
C ALA A 159 4.58 5.39 -2.09
N TYR A 160 5.15 5.40 -0.88
CA TYR A 160 6.10 6.43 -0.46
C TYR A 160 7.27 6.55 -1.44
N ILE A 161 7.86 5.43 -1.83
CA ILE A 161 8.92 5.39 -2.85
C ILE A 161 8.41 5.91 -4.21
N THR A 162 7.19 5.51 -4.62
CA THR A 162 6.58 5.93 -5.89
C THR A 162 6.39 7.44 -5.97
N ILE A 163 6.06 8.11 -4.87
CA ILE A 163 5.98 9.56 -4.79
C ILE A 163 7.35 10.20 -5.11
N TYR A 164 8.43 9.68 -4.52
CA TYR A 164 9.78 10.15 -4.86
C TYR A 164 10.18 9.86 -6.30
N VAL A 165 9.81 8.68 -6.86
CA VAL A 165 10.05 8.37 -8.28
C VAL A 165 9.38 9.40 -9.18
N SER A 166 8.12 9.73 -8.92
CA SER A 166 7.38 10.78 -9.62
C SER A 166 8.09 12.13 -9.52
N HIS A 167 8.49 12.52 -8.30
CA HIS A 167 9.20 13.76 -8.02
C HIS A 167 10.54 13.87 -8.77
N PHE A 168 11.31 12.79 -8.87
CA PHE A 168 12.61 12.79 -9.54
C PHE A 168 12.50 12.75 -11.06
N LEU A 169 11.53 12.01 -11.60
CA LEU A 169 11.32 11.90 -13.06
C LEU A 169 10.80 13.19 -13.68
N LYS A 170 9.94 13.94 -12.99
CA LYS A 170 9.30 15.18 -13.46
C LYS A 170 8.69 15.04 -14.88
N ASN A 171 8.14 13.86 -15.18
CA ASN A 171 7.57 13.54 -16.48
C ASN A 171 6.05 13.59 -16.43
N GLN A 172 5.43 14.40 -17.29
CA GLN A 172 3.99 14.67 -17.26
C GLN A 172 3.12 13.53 -17.82
N GLU A 173 3.72 12.58 -18.55
CA GLU A 173 3.00 11.53 -19.26
C GLU A 173 3.07 10.16 -18.56
N ILE A 174 4.05 9.96 -17.68
CA ILE A 174 4.17 8.72 -16.89
C ILE A 174 3.01 8.64 -15.90
N LYS A 175 2.53 7.42 -15.70
CA LYS A 175 1.44 7.12 -14.79
C LYS A 175 1.97 6.55 -13.47
N PHE A 176 1.38 6.99 -12.38
CA PHE A 176 1.73 6.51 -11.05
C PHE A 176 0.47 6.11 -10.31
N VAL A 177 0.57 5.04 -9.52
CA VAL A 177 -0.49 4.63 -8.60
C VAL A 177 0.11 4.53 -7.20
N ILE A 178 -0.47 5.26 -6.26
CA ILE A 178 -0.03 5.29 -4.86
C ILE A 178 -1.15 4.73 -3.99
N MET A 179 -0.84 3.67 -3.23
CA MET A 179 -1.85 2.95 -2.47
C MET A 179 -1.55 2.92 -0.98
N GLY A 180 -2.50 3.37 -0.15
CA GLY A 180 -2.45 3.28 1.31
C GLY A 180 -1.28 4.05 1.95
N ILE A 181 -1.11 5.37 1.65
CA ILE A 181 0.06 6.12 2.13
C ILE A 181 -0.24 7.53 2.64
N CYS A 182 -1.24 8.23 2.17
CA CYS A 182 -1.43 9.65 2.44
C CYS A 182 -2.07 9.93 3.82
N ASN A 183 -1.52 9.39 4.91
CA ASN A 183 -1.89 9.89 6.23
C ASN A 183 -1.31 11.31 6.45
N SER A 184 -1.84 12.02 7.45
CA SER A 184 -1.50 13.43 7.69
C SER A 184 -0.01 13.66 7.98
N GLU A 185 0.68 12.72 8.61
CA GLU A 185 2.11 12.83 8.92
C GLU A 185 2.96 12.77 7.66
N ILE A 186 2.67 11.82 6.78
CA ILE A 186 3.37 11.64 5.51
C ILE A 186 3.12 12.82 4.57
N VAL A 187 1.89 13.32 4.50
CA VAL A 187 1.57 14.50 3.69
C VAL A 187 2.30 15.74 4.21
N ALA A 188 2.35 15.93 5.54
CA ALA A 188 3.10 17.02 6.15
C ALA A 188 4.62 16.93 5.87
N GLU A 189 5.19 15.72 5.90
CA GLU A 189 6.59 15.47 5.56
C GLU A 189 6.89 15.87 4.11
N PHE A 190 6.08 15.43 3.14
CA PHE A 190 6.27 15.79 1.73
C PHE A 190 6.14 17.30 1.49
N LYS A 191 5.18 17.92 2.14
CA LYS A 191 5.00 19.39 2.10
C LYS A 191 6.22 20.14 2.65
N GLN A 192 6.73 19.72 3.80
CA GLN A 192 7.92 20.32 4.43
C GLN A 192 9.16 20.17 3.56
N ASN A 193 9.32 19.04 2.90
CA ASN A 193 10.46 18.73 2.06
C ASN A 193 10.29 19.18 0.59
N HIS A 194 9.21 19.90 0.26
CA HIS A 194 8.90 20.36 -1.10
C HIS A 194 8.86 19.24 -2.13
N ILE A 195 8.33 18.06 -1.75
CA ILE A 195 8.14 16.92 -2.65
C ILE A 195 6.80 17.10 -3.36
N PHE A 196 6.84 17.25 -4.68
CA PHE A 196 5.67 17.41 -5.52
C PHE A 196 5.49 16.18 -6.40
N LEU A 197 4.24 15.82 -6.67
CA LEU A 197 3.87 14.80 -7.64
C LEU A 197 3.96 15.36 -9.07
N TYR A 198 4.47 14.55 -9.98
CA TYR A 198 4.50 14.85 -11.41
C TYR A 198 3.83 13.71 -12.18
N GLY A 199 3.24 14.03 -13.33
CA GLY A 199 2.60 13.05 -14.19
C GLY A 199 1.14 12.81 -13.89
N LYS A 200 0.66 11.62 -14.18
CA LYS A 200 -0.74 11.21 -14.01
C LYS A 200 -0.81 10.31 -12.77
N ILE A 201 -1.52 10.75 -11.73
CA ILE A 201 -1.51 10.08 -10.41
C ILE A 201 -2.88 9.50 -10.08
N LEU A 202 -2.92 8.23 -9.69
CA LEU A 202 -4.08 7.60 -9.06
C LEU A 202 -3.74 7.28 -7.60
N SER A 203 -4.55 7.77 -6.67
CA SER A 203 -4.52 7.35 -5.26
C SER A 203 -5.60 6.33 -5.00
N ILE A 204 -5.29 5.27 -4.23
CA ILE A 204 -6.26 4.26 -3.79
C ILE A 204 -6.02 3.95 -2.31
N TYR A 205 -7.07 4.01 -1.49
CA TYR A 205 -7.03 3.58 -0.10
C TYR A 205 -8.38 3.03 0.36
N ASP A 206 -8.38 2.23 1.42
CA ASP A 206 -9.62 1.80 2.08
C ASP A 206 -10.00 2.81 3.16
N SER A 207 -11.28 3.17 3.26
CA SER A 207 -11.77 4.13 4.26
C SER A 207 -11.53 3.69 5.72
N ALA A 208 -11.28 2.41 5.96
CA ALA A 208 -10.92 1.86 7.27
C ALA A 208 -9.39 1.85 7.54
N ASP A 209 -8.56 2.35 6.62
CA ASP A 209 -7.11 2.48 6.82
C ASP A 209 -6.77 3.76 7.58
N TYR A 210 -7.05 3.78 8.88
CA TYR A 210 -6.87 4.96 9.73
C TYR A 210 -5.41 5.25 10.10
N GLN A 211 -4.52 4.29 9.93
CA GLN A 211 -3.14 4.39 10.39
C GLN A 211 -2.17 4.82 9.31
N TYR A 212 -2.32 4.27 8.12
CA TYR A 212 -1.34 4.46 7.03
C TYR A 212 -1.95 5.14 5.81
N GLY A 213 -3.21 4.82 5.50
CA GLY A 213 -3.94 5.37 4.38
C GLY A 213 -4.57 6.73 4.69
N GLY A 214 -5.14 7.33 3.67
CA GLY A 214 -5.86 8.57 3.76
C GLY A 214 -5.95 9.25 2.40
N SER A 215 -6.69 10.36 2.35
CA SER A 215 -6.81 11.16 1.14
C SER A 215 -5.49 11.86 0.80
N CYS A 216 -5.10 11.77 -0.47
CA CYS A 216 -3.96 12.48 -1.03
C CYS A 216 -4.32 13.89 -1.55
N GLU A 217 -5.52 14.38 -1.31
CA GLU A 217 -6.03 15.65 -1.86
C GLU A 217 -5.14 16.86 -1.52
N GLU A 218 -4.60 16.93 -0.29
CA GLU A 218 -3.67 18.01 0.08
C GLU A 218 -2.37 17.94 -0.73
N LEU A 219 -1.85 16.74 -1.00
CA LEU A 219 -0.65 16.55 -1.81
C LEU A 219 -0.93 16.85 -3.30
N PHE A 220 -2.13 16.53 -3.79
CA PHE A 220 -2.57 16.92 -5.14
C PHE A 220 -2.66 18.43 -5.27
N THR A 221 -3.36 19.10 -4.35
CA THR A 221 -3.49 20.57 -4.34
C THR A 221 -2.11 21.25 -4.30
N LEU A 222 -1.19 20.75 -3.47
CA LEU A 222 0.17 21.27 -3.39
C LEU A 222 0.92 21.12 -4.72
N SER A 223 0.76 19.99 -5.39
CA SER A 223 1.43 19.67 -6.65
C SER A 223 0.84 20.46 -7.83
N GLU A 224 -0.49 20.65 -7.87
CA GLU A 224 -1.16 21.52 -8.85
C GLU A 224 -0.73 22.98 -8.70
N GLY A 225 -0.65 23.47 -7.46
CA GLY A 225 -0.18 24.83 -7.17
C GLY A 225 1.25 25.07 -7.65
N ASN A 226 2.08 24.03 -7.76
CA ASN A 226 3.42 24.07 -8.34
C ASN A 226 3.45 23.84 -9.86
N GLY A 227 2.30 23.57 -10.50
CA GLY A 227 2.20 23.26 -11.93
C GLY A 227 2.86 21.93 -12.34
N SER A 228 3.03 21.01 -11.40
CA SER A 228 3.75 19.75 -11.59
C SER A 228 2.83 18.57 -11.95
N LEU A 229 1.55 18.62 -11.57
CA LEU A 229 0.58 17.55 -11.75
C LEU A 229 -0.22 17.74 -13.04
N SER A 230 -0.24 16.72 -13.92
CA SER A 230 -0.96 16.80 -15.20
C SER A 230 -2.40 16.26 -15.10
N ARG A 231 -2.60 15.24 -14.27
CA ARG A 231 -3.91 14.61 -14.00
C ARG A 231 -3.86 13.85 -12.70
N HIS A 232 -4.92 13.88 -11.92
CA HIS A 232 -5.06 13.01 -10.76
C HIS A 232 -6.47 12.45 -10.62
N ALA A 233 -6.59 11.38 -9.85
CA ALA A 233 -7.83 10.81 -9.35
C ALA A 233 -7.59 10.11 -8.02
N GLU A 234 -8.64 10.00 -7.21
CA GLU A 234 -8.61 9.27 -5.96
C GLU A 234 -9.79 8.30 -5.89
N ILE A 235 -9.53 7.07 -5.45
CA ILE A 235 -10.53 6.03 -5.21
C ILE A 235 -10.49 5.64 -3.75
N VAL A 236 -11.62 5.86 -3.07
CA VAL A 236 -11.84 5.42 -1.70
C VAL A 236 -12.59 4.11 -1.72
N LEU A 237 -11.95 3.04 -1.28
CA LEU A 237 -12.57 1.74 -1.13
C LEU A 237 -13.28 1.66 0.23
N ASN A 238 -14.38 0.91 0.28
CA ASN A 238 -15.17 0.69 1.49
C ASN A 238 -15.30 -0.82 1.77
N ILE A 239 -14.17 -1.52 1.73
CA ILE A 239 -14.10 -2.97 1.96
C ILE A 239 -14.07 -3.27 3.46
N GLY A 240 -13.52 -2.33 4.26
CA GLY A 240 -13.43 -2.46 5.72
C GLY A 240 -12.23 -3.28 6.20
N THR A 241 -11.29 -3.61 5.31
CA THR A 241 -10.05 -4.32 5.68
C THR A 241 -8.87 -3.38 5.95
N GLY A 242 -9.09 -2.07 5.79
CA GLY A 242 -8.06 -1.07 6.01
C GLY A 242 -6.82 -1.33 5.15
N HIS A 243 -5.64 -1.28 5.77
CA HIS A 243 -4.36 -1.52 5.06
C HIS A 243 -4.24 -2.91 4.43
N GLY A 244 -5.09 -3.86 4.87
CA GLY A 244 -5.15 -5.23 4.35
C GLY A 244 -5.54 -5.33 2.87
N ILE A 245 -6.15 -4.30 2.27
CA ILE A 245 -6.42 -4.28 0.82
C ILE A 245 -5.16 -4.52 -0.03
N LEU A 246 -3.99 -4.15 0.50
CA LEU A 246 -2.71 -4.22 -0.20
C LEU A 246 -2.10 -5.63 -0.20
N TYR A 247 -2.65 -6.54 0.62
CA TYR A 247 -2.09 -7.86 0.85
C TYR A 247 -2.52 -8.90 -0.19
N LYS A 248 -3.61 -8.63 -0.92
CA LYS A 248 -4.22 -9.56 -1.89
C LYS A 248 -4.48 -8.88 -3.22
N PRO A 249 -4.48 -9.61 -4.33
CA PRO A 249 -4.81 -9.07 -5.67
C PRO A 249 -6.33 -8.86 -5.83
N LEU A 250 -6.93 -8.00 -5.02
CA LEU A 250 -8.35 -7.70 -5.03
C LEU A 250 -8.75 -6.96 -6.31
N ASP A 251 -9.85 -7.35 -6.93
CA ASP A 251 -10.34 -6.71 -8.16
C ASP A 251 -10.70 -5.24 -7.93
N GLU A 252 -11.05 -4.87 -6.69
CA GLU A 252 -11.39 -3.51 -6.28
C GLU A 252 -10.24 -2.50 -6.48
N TRP A 253 -8.99 -2.94 -6.40
CA TRP A 253 -7.86 -2.08 -6.72
C TRP A 253 -7.12 -2.49 -8.00
N ILE A 254 -7.07 -3.79 -8.35
CA ILE A 254 -6.42 -4.26 -9.58
C ILE A 254 -7.09 -3.64 -10.80
N THR A 255 -8.43 -3.69 -10.89
CA THR A 255 -9.17 -3.17 -12.05
C THR A 255 -8.92 -1.68 -12.27
N PRO A 256 -9.04 -0.78 -11.28
CA PRO A 256 -8.66 0.62 -11.43
C PRO A 256 -7.20 0.84 -11.85
N VAL A 257 -6.26 0.09 -11.28
CA VAL A 257 -4.84 0.16 -11.65
C VAL A 257 -4.65 -0.15 -13.15
N ILE A 258 -5.26 -1.24 -13.63
CA ILE A 258 -5.16 -1.64 -15.04
C ILE A 258 -5.82 -0.61 -15.96
N GLN A 259 -6.98 -0.09 -15.59
CA GLN A 259 -7.67 0.96 -16.35
C GLN A 259 -6.82 2.23 -16.41
N TRP A 260 -6.24 2.66 -15.29
CA TRP A 260 -5.35 3.81 -15.24
C TRP A 260 -4.10 3.63 -16.09
N ALA A 261 -3.47 2.45 -16.01
CA ALA A 261 -2.27 2.13 -16.76
C ALA A 261 -2.49 2.10 -18.29
N ARG A 262 -3.71 1.78 -18.75
CA ARG A 262 -4.05 1.71 -20.19
C ARG A 262 -4.59 3.01 -20.77
N ASN A 263 -5.21 3.85 -19.94
CA ASN A 263 -5.75 5.13 -20.43
C ASN A 263 -4.60 6.09 -20.78
N PRO A 264 -4.66 6.75 -21.95
CA PRO A 264 -3.66 7.71 -22.39
C PRO A 264 -3.62 8.98 -21.53
#